data_073f2e7d87e3e5ec771cfcc9b04ebc17
#
_entry.id   073f2e7d87e3e5ec771cfcc9b04ebc17
#
_cell.length_a   1.000
_cell.length_b   1.000
_cell.length_c   1.000
_cell.angle_alpha   90.00
_cell.angle_beta   90.00
_cell.angle_gamma   90.00
#
_symmetry.space_group_name_H-M   'P 1'
#
loop_
_entity.id
_entity.type
_entity.pdbx_description
1 polymer ?
#
loop_
_entity_poly.entity_id
_entity_poly.type
_entity_poly.pdbx_seq_one_letter_code
_entity_poly.pdbx_strand_id
1 'polypeptide(L)'
;IGIIGGSGMEDPAFISDFTSKEISTPYGDPSSKLILGNIADISIVILSRHGPGHSINPTNVNYRANIWGLKEEGCTHILAATACGSLREQIAPGHFVFPDQFIDRTTKRISTYFDGSKVQHVSMGEPFSAGMRNCLVQACASLGFEHHDGGTVVTIEGPRFSTKAESMMFRSWGCDIINMSTVPEVVLARELELEYQSMAMSTDYDCWHESEEEVTMEMIYAVMEKNVHNVKKLIEHAIPLISKNCGKE
;
A
#
# COMPACT_ATOMS: atom_id res chain seq x y z
N ILE A 1 7.27 12.21 5.20
CA ILE A 1 6.93 10.93 4.55
C ILE A 1 5.47 10.60 4.87
N GLY A 2 4.67 10.26 3.84
CA GLY A 2 3.31 9.77 4.00
C GLY A 2 3.28 8.26 4.24
N ILE A 3 2.41 7.79 5.13
CA ILE A 3 2.15 6.37 5.37
C ILE A 3 0.66 6.14 5.15
N ILE A 4 0.32 5.30 4.17
CA ILE A 4 -1.06 4.84 4.00
C ILE A 4 -1.18 3.49 4.69
N GLY A 5 -1.94 3.46 5.80
CA GLY A 5 -2.19 2.26 6.58
C GLY A 5 -3.40 1.49 6.06
N GLY A 6 -3.28 0.16 6.04
CA GLY A 6 -4.40 -0.77 5.98
C GLY A 6 -4.93 -1.07 7.39
N SER A 7 -5.78 -2.12 7.48
CA SER A 7 -6.33 -2.57 8.78
C SER A 7 -5.21 -2.86 9.80
N GLY A 8 -5.37 -2.40 11.02
CA GLY A 8 -4.41 -2.57 12.12
C GLY A 8 -3.32 -1.49 12.23
N MET A 9 -3.26 -0.52 11.30
CA MET A 9 -2.33 0.62 11.35
C MET A 9 -2.96 1.88 11.95
N GLU A 10 -4.15 1.77 12.54
CA GLU A 10 -4.90 2.90 13.09
C GLU A 10 -4.38 3.37 14.46
N ASP A 11 -3.60 2.51 15.15
CA ASP A 11 -3.02 2.83 16.46
C ASP A 11 -1.72 3.61 16.26
N PRO A 12 -1.67 4.91 16.67
CA PRO A 12 -0.50 5.76 16.51
C PRO A 12 0.58 5.49 17.57
N ALA A 13 0.48 4.44 18.38
CA ALA A 13 1.39 4.20 19.52
C ALA A 13 2.88 4.03 19.13
N PHE A 14 3.17 3.84 17.84
CA PHE A 14 4.56 3.74 17.32
C PHE A 14 5.14 5.07 16.84
N ILE A 15 4.38 6.18 16.95
CA ILE A 15 4.85 7.52 16.59
C ILE A 15 4.86 8.43 17.81
N SER A 16 5.82 9.36 17.86
CA SER A 16 5.91 10.38 18.90
C SER A 16 5.23 11.68 18.50
N ASP A 17 4.84 12.46 19.49
CA ASP A 17 4.33 13.84 19.36
C ASP A 17 3.19 13.98 18.31
N PHE A 18 2.28 13.01 18.29
CA PHE A 18 1.24 12.98 17.28
C PHE A 18 0.08 13.94 17.56
N THR A 19 -0.44 14.51 16.48
CA THR A 19 -1.66 15.30 16.44
C THR A 19 -2.57 14.81 15.32
N SER A 20 -3.88 14.98 15.44
CA SER A 20 -4.81 14.67 14.36
C SER A 20 -5.29 15.93 13.66
N LYS A 21 -5.39 15.87 12.33
CA LYS A 21 -5.79 16.99 11.47
C LYS A 21 -6.89 16.57 10.52
N GLU A 22 -7.99 17.29 10.51
CA GLU A 22 -9.00 17.20 9.45
C GLU A 22 -8.57 18.08 8.28
N ILE A 23 -8.69 17.57 7.08
CA ILE A 23 -8.44 18.31 5.85
C ILE A 23 -9.58 18.08 4.88
N SER A 24 -9.82 19.04 4.01
CA SER A 24 -10.71 18.91 2.85
C SER A 24 -9.91 19.25 1.60
N THR A 25 -10.10 18.49 0.54
CA THR A 25 -9.35 18.66 -0.70
C THR A 25 -10.28 19.07 -1.84
N PRO A 26 -9.76 19.54 -2.98
CA PRO A 26 -10.59 19.77 -4.19
C PRO A 26 -11.33 18.53 -4.68
N TYR A 27 -10.96 17.35 -4.20
CA TYR A 27 -11.55 16.05 -4.56
C TYR A 27 -12.47 15.48 -3.46
N GLY A 28 -12.82 16.31 -2.46
CA GLY A 28 -13.58 15.92 -1.28
C GLY A 28 -12.68 15.53 -0.10
N ASP A 29 -13.27 14.87 0.88
CA ASP A 29 -12.56 14.52 2.11
C ASP A 29 -11.79 13.21 1.94
N PRO A 30 -10.58 13.09 2.53
CA PRO A 30 -9.85 11.84 2.66
C PRO A 30 -10.63 10.79 3.47
N SER A 31 -10.19 9.54 3.38
CA SER A 31 -10.81 8.41 4.08
C SER A 31 -10.78 8.52 5.60
N SER A 32 -9.84 9.28 6.16
CA SER A 32 -9.69 9.53 7.60
C SER A 32 -9.06 10.90 7.85
N LYS A 33 -9.12 11.35 9.09
CA LYS A 33 -8.22 12.41 9.57
C LYS A 33 -6.78 11.98 9.31
N LEU A 34 -5.91 12.95 9.06
CA LEU A 34 -4.48 12.71 9.01
C LEU A 34 -3.90 12.71 10.42
N ILE A 35 -2.97 11.81 10.70
CA ILE A 35 -2.21 11.79 11.95
C ILE A 35 -0.79 12.24 11.60
N LEU A 36 -0.38 13.37 12.19
CA LEU A 36 0.95 13.94 12.01
C LEU A 36 1.78 13.61 13.24
N GLY A 37 3.02 13.22 13.07
CA GLY A 37 3.92 12.89 14.16
C GLY A 37 5.33 12.60 13.66
N ASN A 38 6.14 11.96 14.47
CA ASN A 38 7.54 11.67 14.14
C ASN A 38 7.91 10.21 14.39
N ILE A 39 8.80 9.69 13.53
CA ILE A 39 9.56 8.45 13.75
C ILE A 39 11.03 8.82 13.65
N ALA A 40 11.84 8.58 14.71
CA ALA A 40 13.25 8.91 14.75
C ALA A 40 13.53 10.35 14.26
N ASP A 41 12.78 11.33 14.78
CA ASP A 41 12.83 12.76 14.42
C ASP A 41 12.48 13.11 12.97
N ILE A 42 11.94 12.15 12.20
CA ILE A 42 11.49 12.37 10.84
C ILE A 42 9.99 12.57 10.84
N SER A 43 9.54 13.70 10.27
CA SER A 43 8.11 14.02 10.17
C SER A 43 7.38 13.05 9.26
N ILE A 44 6.30 12.48 9.77
CA ILE A 44 5.42 11.56 9.06
C ILE A 44 3.97 12.00 9.09
N VAL A 45 3.21 11.58 8.11
CA VAL A 45 1.76 11.78 8.02
C VAL A 45 1.13 10.42 7.77
N ILE A 46 0.25 9.96 8.66
CA ILE A 46 -0.46 8.68 8.53
C ILE A 46 -1.90 8.93 8.10
N LEU A 47 -2.36 8.12 7.15
CA LEU A 47 -3.73 8.09 6.67
C LEU A 47 -4.26 6.64 6.68
N SER A 48 -5.47 6.45 7.22
CA SER A 48 -6.17 5.17 7.18
C SER A 48 -6.95 5.03 5.87
N ARG A 49 -6.51 4.11 4.99
CA ARG A 49 -7.09 3.93 3.64
C ARG A 49 -8.59 3.65 3.66
N HIS A 50 -9.01 2.79 4.55
CA HIS A 50 -10.39 2.32 4.62
C HIS A 50 -11.23 3.01 5.70
N GLY A 51 -10.72 4.13 6.23
CA GLY A 51 -11.37 4.85 7.32
C GLY A 51 -11.34 4.10 8.66
N PRO A 52 -11.86 4.71 9.72
CA PRO A 52 -11.92 4.09 11.03
C PRO A 52 -12.71 2.77 11.01
N GLY A 53 -12.14 1.73 11.62
CA GLY A 53 -12.80 0.42 11.70
C GLY A 53 -13.04 -0.24 10.34
N HIS A 54 -12.26 0.08 9.32
CA HIS A 54 -12.38 -0.49 7.96
C HIS A 54 -13.78 -0.29 7.34
N SER A 55 -14.35 0.91 7.52
CA SER A 55 -15.74 1.23 7.14
C SER A 55 -15.95 1.54 5.65
N ILE A 56 -14.87 1.76 4.89
CA ILE A 56 -14.91 2.12 3.47
C ILE A 56 -14.41 0.94 2.63
N ASN A 57 -15.26 0.40 1.76
CA ASN A 57 -14.84 -0.67 0.85
C ASN A 57 -13.85 -0.16 -0.22
N PRO A 58 -13.05 -1.04 -0.84
CA PRO A 58 -11.98 -0.64 -1.76
C PRO A 58 -12.44 0.22 -2.95
N THR A 59 -13.65 -0.01 -3.48
CA THR A 59 -14.20 0.76 -4.61
C THR A 59 -14.53 2.20 -4.21
N ASN A 60 -14.98 2.41 -2.96
CA ASN A 60 -15.51 3.68 -2.47
C ASN A 60 -14.45 4.55 -1.77
N VAL A 61 -13.21 4.07 -1.63
CA VAL A 61 -12.09 4.89 -1.11
C VAL A 61 -11.90 6.11 -2.01
N ASN A 62 -11.83 7.28 -1.41
CA ASN A 62 -11.51 8.52 -2.13
C ASN A 62 -9.99 8.64 -2.32
N TYR A 63 -9.46 7.83 -3.24
CA TYR A 63 -8.02 7.78 -3.52
C TYR A 63 -7.43 9.13 -3.91
N ARG A 64 -8.18 9.93 -4.71
CA ARG A 64 -7.73 11.28 -5.09
C ARG A 64 -7.53 12.18 -3.88
N ALA A 65 -8.52 12.24 -2.99
CA ALA A 65 -8.40 13.03 -1.77
C ALA A 65 -7.29 12.53 -0.85
N ASN A 66 -7.11 11.20 -0.73
CA ASN A 66 -6.07 10.61 0.10
C ASN A 66 -4.66 11.03 -0.35
N ILE A 67 -4.34 10.83 -1.63
CA ILE A 67 -3.01 11.14 -2.18
C ILE A 67 -2.79 12.65 -2.22
N TRP A 68 -3.81 13.43 -2.60
CA TRP A 68 -3.74 14.89 -2.60
C TRP A 68 -3.48 15.45 -1.20
N GLY A 69 -4.19 14.95 -0.20
CA GLY A 69 -4.03 15.39 1.17
C GLY A 69 -2.61 15.15 1.71
N LEU A 70 -2.01 14.00 1.39
CA LEU A 70 -0.61 13.75 1.75
C LEU A 70 0.34 14.72 1.02
N LYS A 71 0.08 15.05 -0.24
CA LYS A 71 0.86 16.06 -0.98
C LYS A 71 0.77 17.44 -0.36
N GLU A 72 -0.44 17.87 0.02
CA GLU A 72 -0.66 19.18 0.69
C GLU A 72 0.04 19.28 2.05
N GLU A 73 0.14 18.17 2.78
CA GLU A 73 0.93 18.09 4.03
C GLU A 73 2.45 18.00 3.80
N GLY A 74 2.91 18.21 2.57
CA GLY A 74 4.34 18.28 2.23
C GLY A 74 5.02 16.92 2.10
N CYS A 75 4.27 15.83 2.01
CA CYS A 75 4.86 14.51 1.73
C CYS A 75 5.46 14.49 0.34
N THR A 76 6.66 13.92 0.23
CA THR A 76 7.38 13.66 -1.03
C THR A 76 7.44 12.17 -1.35
N HIS A 77 7.28 11.34 -0.34
CA HIS A 77 7.35 9.88 -0.40
C HIS A 77 6.12 9.29 0.28
N ILE A 78 5.55 8.26 -0.31
CA ILE A 78 4.42 7.51 0.24
C ILE A 78 4.80 6.04 0.40
N LEU A 79 4.72 5.54 1.62
CA LEU A 79 4.83 4.14 1.96
C LEU A 79 3.43 3.58 2.22
N ALA A 80 2.96 2.66 1.39
CA ALA A 80 1.62 2.12 1.46
C ALA A 80 1.62 0.67 1.95
N ALA A 81 1.15 0.43 3.17
CA ALA A 81 0.95 -0.91 3.68
C ALA A 81 -0.35 -1.54 3.12
N THR A 82 -0.27 -2.80 2.70
CA THR A 82 -1.41 -3.53 2.17
C THR A 82 -1.30 -5.03 2.47
N ALA A 83 -2.44 -5.67 2.73
CA ALA A 83 -2.54 -7.12 2.67
C ALA A 83 -2.65 -7.58 1.22
N CYS A 84 -2.12 -8.76 0.91
CA CYS A 84 -2.23 -9.37 -0.41
C CYS A 84 -2.36 -10.89 -0.32
N GLY A 85 -3.05 -11.47 -1.29
CA GLY A 85 -2.98 -12.90 -1.57
C GLY A 85 -1.74 -13.21 -2.40
N SER A 86 -1.12 -14.35 -2.15
CA SER A 86 0.01 -14.84 -2.94
C SER A 86 -0.47 -15.62 -4.16
N LEU A 87 0.18 -15.38 -5.29
CA LEU A 87 -0.01 -16.13 -6.53
C LEU A 87 1.19 -17.05 -6.83
N ARG A 88 2.11 -17.23 -5.87
CA ARG A 88 3.33 -18.03 -5.99
C ARG A 88 3.57 -18.87 -4.75
N GLU A 89 4.01 -20.13 -4.94
CA GLU A 89 4.37 -21.04 -3.84
C GLU A 89 5.43 -20.46 -2.90
N GLN A 90 6.44 -19.76 -3.47
CA GLN A 90 7.55 -19.22 -2.70
C GLN A 90 7.20 -17.98 -1.86
N ILE A 91 6.05 -17.34 -2.12
CA ILE A 91 5.58 -16.19 -1.36
C ILE A 91 4.58 -16.69 -0.31
N ALA A 92 5.08 -17.19 0.80
CA ALA A 92 4.24 -17.75 1.86
C ALA A 92 3.51 -16.66 2.68
N PRO A 93 2.39 -16.99 3.34
CA PRO A 93 1.75 -16.13 4.31
C PRO A 93 2.74 -15.65 5.39
N GLY A 94 2.76 -14.34 5.66
CA GLY A 94 3.70 -13.68 6.55
C GLY A 94 4.93 -13.10 5.86
N HIS A 95 5.21 -13.42 4.60
CA HIS A 95 6.28 -12.79 3.83
C HIS A 95 5.91 -11.38 3.40
N PHE A 96 6.91 -10.49 3.35
CA PHE A 96 6.77 -9.18 2.73
C PHE A 96 7.10 -9.24 1.24
N VAL A 97 6.38 -8.44 0.45
CA VAL A 97 6.65 -8.26 -0.99
C VAL A 97 6.71 -6.77 -1.29
N PHE A 98 7.74 -6.35 -1.98
CA PHE A 98 7.93 -4.97 -2.42
C PHE A 98 7.81 -4.90 -3.94
N PRO A 99 6.59 -4.79 -4.50
CA PRO A 99 6.38 -4.89 -5.94
C PRO A 99 7.09 -3.76 -6.68
N ASP A 100 7.50 -4.05 -7.91
CA ASP A 100 8.08 -3.10 -8.85
C ASP A 100 7.21 -2.90 -10.11
N GLN A 101 6.18 -3.75 -10.31
CA GLN A 101 5.22 -3.65 -11.39
C GLN A 101 3.79 -3.90 -10.92
N PHE A 102 2.82 -3.39 -11.67
CA PHE A 102 1.41 -3.69 -11.42
C PHE A 102 0.62 -3.98 -12.69
N ILE A 103 -0.48 -4.72 -12.52
CA ILE A 103 -1.54 -4.89 -13.51
C ILE A 103 -2.84 -4.37 -12.91
N ASP A 104 -3.48 -3.41 -13.60
CA ASP A 104 -4.76 -2.83 -13.17
C ASP A 104 -5.94 -3.65 -13.69
N ARG A 105 -6.74 -4.17 -12.76
CA ARG A 105 -8.03 -4.82 -13.02
C ARG A 105 -9.18 -4.14 -12.29
N THR A 106 -8.98 -2.88 -11.88
CA THR A 106 -10.05 -2.05 -11.34
C THR A 106 -10.95 -1.52 -12.46
N THR A 107 -12.23 -1.22 -12.17
CA THR A 107 -13.20 -0.87 -13.20
C THR A 107 -14.06 0.36 -12.87
N LYS A 108 -14.06 0.79 -11.61
CA LYS A 108 -14.96 1.87 -11.14
C LYS A 108 -14.24 3.03 -10.48
N ARG A 109 -12.91 2.95 -10.40
CA ARG A 109 -12.10 3.93 -9.68
C ARG A 109 -11.67 5.06 -10.60
N ILE A 110 -11.63 6.28 -10.06
CA ILE A 110 -11.06 7.42 -10.78
C ILE A 110 -9.55 7.38 -10.55
N SER A 111 -8.79 7.24 -11.64
CA SER A 111 -7.34 7.01 -11.61
C SER A 111 -6.51 8.20 -12.14
N THR A 112 -7.09 9.40 -12.21
CA THR A 112 -6.38 10.59 -12.67
C THR A 112 -6.91 11.86 -12.01
N TYR A 113 -6.04 12.86 -11.88
CA TYR A 113 -6.39 14.25 -11.52
C TYR A 113 -6.72 15.10 -12.76
N PHE A 114 -6.45 14.60 -13.95
CA PHE A 114 -6.54 15.34 -15.23
C PHE A 114 -7.76 14.88 -16.05
N ASP A 115 -8.92 14.81 -15.40
CA ASP A 115 -10.21 14.40 -16.00
C ASP A 115 -11.02 15.56 -16.64
N GLY A 116 -10.44 16.77 -16.64
CA GLY A 116 -11.03 17.97 -17.23
C GLY A 116 -10.50 18.30 -18.64
N SER A 117 -10.37 19.58 -18.94
CA SER A 117 -9.87 20.08 -20.23
C SER A 117 -8.35 19.92 -20.43
N LYS A 118 -7.60 19.66 -19.35
CA LYS A 118 -6.15 19.44 -19.41
C LYS A 118 -5.88 17.93 -19.34
N VAL A 119 -5.28 17.41 -20.37
CA VAL A 119 -4.83 16.01 -20.44
C VAL A 119 -3.34 15.95 -20.11
N GLN A 120 -2.93 15.00 -19.25
CA GLN A 120 -1.53 14.75 -18.94
C GLN A 120 -1.25 13.24 -19.05
N HIS A 121 -0.15 12.89 -19.73
CA HIS A 121 0.34 11.53 -19.83
C HIS A 121 1.56 11.37 -18.93
N VAL A 122 1.50 10.41 -18.01
CA VAL A 122 2.58 10.11 -17.06
C VAL A 122 3.15 8.73 -17.37
N SER A 123 4.48 8.63 -17.39
CA SER A 123 5.16 7.35 -17.63
C SER A 123 4.96 6.38 -16.47
N MET A 124 4.58 5.13 -16.79
CA MET A 124 4.38 4.03 -15.84
C MET A 124 5.33 2.85 -16.08
N GLY A 125 6.43 3.04 -16.83
CA GLY A 125 7.45 2.00 -17.01
C GLY A 125 8.09 1.57 -15.69
N GLU A 126 8.36 2.54 -14.81
CA GLU A 126 8.86 2.36 -13.46
C GLU A 126 7.88 3.01 -12.46
N PRO A 127 6.78 2.32 -12.11
CA PRO A 127 5.70 2.96 -11.34
C PRO A 127 6.03 3.12 -9.86
N PHE A 128 6.90 2.27 -9.31
CA PHE A 128 7.28 2.28 -7.90
C PHE A 128 8.68 2.86 -7.70
N SER A 129 8.95 3.34 -6.49
CA SER A 129 10.26 3.91 -6.11
C SER A 129 11.29 2.82 -5.82
N ALA A 130 12.25 2.65 -6.71
CA ALA A 130 13.37 1.71 -6.51
C ALA A 130 14.21 2.08 -5.27
N GLY A 131 14.36 3.38 -4.97
CA GLY A 131 15.07 3.86 -3.78
C GLY A 131 14.39 3.41 -2.48
N MET A 132 13.07 3.63 -2.38
CA MET A 132 12.31 3.18 -1.20
C MET A 132 12.29 1.66 -1.10
N ARG A 133 12.14 0.94 -2.22
CA ARG A 133 12.19 -0.53 -2.26
C ARG A 133 13.51 -1.04 -1.69
N ASN A 134 14.63 -0.51 -2.12
CA ASN A 134 15.95 -0.89 -1.59
C ASN A 134 16.07 -0.64 -0.08
N CYS A 135 15.49 0.45 0.45
CA CYS A 135 15.46 0.72 1.88
C CYS A 135 14.63 -0.32 2.64
N LEU A 136 13.49 -0.73 2.11
CA LEU A 136 12.64 -1.78 2.70
C LEU A 136 13.33 -3.14 2.71
N VAL A 137 14.00 -3.52 1.62
CA VAL A 137 14.82 -4.75 1.55
C VAL A 137 15.91 -4.75 2.62
N GLN A 138 16.64 -3.64 2.78
CA GLN A 138 17.67 -3.50 3.82
C GLN A 138 17.09 -3.60 5.23
N ALA A 139 15.95 -2.96 5.48
CA ALA A 139 15.25 -3.01 6.76
C ALA A 139 14.78 -4.44 7.08
N CYS A 140 14.17 -5.15 6.13
CA CYS A 140 13.78 -6.55 6.31
C CYS A 140 14.98 -7.45 6.61
N ALA A 141 16.07 -7.32 5.85
CA ALA A 141 17.28 -8.09 6.07
C ALA A 141 17.86 -7.87 7.48
N SER A 142 17.85 -6.62 7.98
CA SER A 142 18.31 -6.31 9.33
C SER A 142 17.42 -6.86 10.45
N LEU A 143 16.12 -7.02 10.17
CA LEU A 143 15.14 -7.54 11.10
C LEU A 143 14.98 -9.07 11.01
N GLY A 144 15.59 -9.72 10.02
CA GLY A 144 15.42 -11.15 9.75
C GLY A 144 14.02 -11.50 9.25
N PHE A 145 13.34 -10.58 8.55
CA PHE A 145 12.02 -10.83 7.96
C PHE A 145 12.15 -11.41 6.55
N GLU A 146 11.37 -12.45 6.30
CA GLU A 146 11.25 -13.03 4.96
C GLU A 146 10.60 -12.02 3.99
N HIS A 147 11.25 -11.80 2.84
CA HIS A 147 10.79 -10.80 1.89
C HIS A 147 11.18 -11.12 0.45
N HIS A 148 10.47 -10.50 -0.48
CA HIS A 148 10.69 -10.59 -1.92
C HIS A 148 10.91 -9.19 -2.49
N ASP A 149 12.06 -9.01 -3.15
CA ASP A 149 12.44 -7.76 -3.83
C ASP A 149 11.91 -7.77 -5.26
N GLY A 150 10.89 -6.97 -5.52
CA GLY A 150 10.20 -6.91 -6.80
C GLY A 150 8.98 -7.84 -6.89
N GLY A 151 8.43 -7.92 -8.08
CA GLY A 151 7.26 -8.71 -8.43
C GLY A 151 6.08 -7.88 -8.92
N THR A 152 5.19 -8.52 -9.65
CA THR A 152 4.01 -7.88 -10.23
C THR A 152 2.79 -8.07 -9.33
N VAL A 153 2.20 -6.95 -8.87
CA VAL A 153 0.92 -6.97 -8.17
C VAL A 153 -0.23 -6.78 -9.15
N VAL A 154 -1.23 -7.67 -9.13
CA VAL A 154 -2.51 -7.39 -9.77
C VAL A 154 -3.46 -6.77 -8.77
N THR A 155 -4.03 -5.60 -9.10
CA THR A 155 -5.05 -4.96 -8.27
C THR A 155 -6.43 -5.18 -8.88
N ILE A 156 -7.29 -5.89 -8.14
CA ILE A 156 -8.69 -6.12 -8.53
C ILE A 156 -9.63 -5.11 -7.86
N GLU A 157 -10.83 -4.97 -8.40
CA GLU A 157 -11.83 -4.01 -7.89
C GLU A 157 -12.23 -4.28 -6.44
N GLY A 158 -12.50 -5.54 -6.12
CA GLY A 158 -13.13 -5.89 -4.85
C GLY A 158 -14.61 -5.43 -4.75
N PRO A 159 -15.29 -5.51 -3.59
CA PRO A 159 -14.79 -6.13 -2.36
C PRO A 159 -14.79 -7.68 -2.38
N ARG A 160 -15.35 -8.33 -3.42
CA ARG A 160 -15.25 -9.78 -3.57
C ARG A 160 -13.82 -10.20 -3.89
N PHE A 161 -13.43 -11.35 -3.41
CA PHE A 161 -12.19 -12.01 -3.82
C PHE A 161 -12.28 -12.54 -5.26
N SER A 162 -11.14 -12.92 -5.82
CA SER A 162 -11.06 -13.56 -7.13
C SER A 162 -11.76 -14.92 -7.14
N THR A 163 -12.29 -15.30 -8.30
CA THR A 163 -12.66 -16.69 -8.56
C THR A 163 -11.39 -17.52 -8.83
N LYS A 164 -11.46 -18.86 -8.68
CA LYS A 164 -10.35 -19.75 -9.01
C LYS A 164 -9.87 -19.55 -10.47
N ALA A 165 -10.81 -19.32 -11.39
CA ALA A 165 -10.48 -19.05 -12.79
C ALA A 165 -9.71 -17.73 -12.97
N GLU A 166 -10.12 -16.66 -12.27
CA GLU A 166 -9.41 -15.37 -12.26
C GLU A 166 -8.02 -15.54 -11.65
N SER A 167 -7.90 -16.21 -10.52
CA SER A 167 -6.63 -16.47 -9.84
C SER A 167 -5.64 -17.22 -10.75
N MET A 168 -6.09 -18.31 -11.40
CA MET A 168 -5.28 -19.06 -12.36
C MET A 168 -4.88 -18.20 -13.57
N MET A 169 -5.77 -17.34 -14.04
CA MET A 169 -5.48 -16.39 -15.12
C MET A 169 -4.38 -15.41 -14.72
N PHE A 170 -4.48 -14.79 -13.54
CA PHE A 170 -3.46 -13.85 -13.05
C PHE A 170 -2.11 -14.53 -12.86
N ARG A 171 -2.09 -15.77 -12.36
CA ARG A 171 -0.86 -16.57 -12.30
C ARG A 171 -0.23 -16.77 -13.69
N SER A 172 -1.06 -17.07 -14.69
CA SER A 172 -0.58 -17.27 -16.08
C SER A 172 -0.05 -15.99 -16.72
N TRP A 173 -0.51 -14.81 -16.27
CA TRP A 173 -0.01 -13.50 -16.69
C TRP A 173 1.33 -13.12 -16.04
N GLY A 174 1.83 -13.91 -15.12
CA GLY A 174 3.07 -13.63 -14.42
C GLY A 174 2.89 -12.78 -13.15
N CYS A 175 1.66 -12.54 -12.68
CA CYS A 175 1.43 -11.83 -11.41
C CYS A 175 1.92 -12.66 -10.23
N ASP A 176 2.53 -12.00 -9.27
CA ASP A 176 3.12 -12.61 -8.08
C ASP A 176 2.23 -12.50 -6.85
N ILE A 177 1.52 -11.37 -6.72
CA ILE A 177 0.57 -11.12 -5.64
C ILE A 177 -0.70 -10.43 -6.17
N ILE A 178 -1.78 -10.50 -5.38
CA ILE A 178 -3.07 -9.89 -5.67
C ILE A 178 -3.55 -9.04 -4.50
N ASN A 179 -4.06 -7.85 -4.78
CA ASN A 179 -4.67 -6.99 -3.77
C ASN A 179 -5.83 -6.14 -4.33
N MET A 180 -6.37 -5.23 -3.50
CA MET A 180 -7.47 -4.35 -3.85
C MET A 180 -7.13 -2.86 -3.70
N SER A 181 -5.87 -2.48 -3.45
CA SER A 181 -5.55 -1.11 -2.99
C SER A 181 -4.44 -0.39 -3.75
N THR A 182 -3.48 -1.08 -4.36
CA THR A 182 -2.33 -0.44 -5.00
C THR A 182 -2.73 0.49 -6.15
N VAL A 183 -3.75 0.11 -6.95
CA VAL A 183 -4.32 0.98 -7.97
C VAL A 183 -5.65 1.53 -7.49
N PRO A 184 -5.89 2.84 -7.57
CA PRO A 184 -5.11 3.86 -8.30
C PRO A 184 -4.06 4.64 -7.48
N GLU A 185 -3.75 4.26 -6.23
CA GLU A 185 -2.81 5.03 -5.39
C GLU A 185 -1.49 5.33 -6.11
N VAL A 186 -0.84 4.31 -6.68
CA VAL A 186 0.44 4.45 -7.38
C VAL A 186 0.35 5.38 -8.59
N VAL A 187 -0.75 5.30 -9.34
CA VAL A 187 -0.98 6.16 -10.52
C VAL A 187 -1.14 7.62 -10.11
N LEU A 188 -2.00 7.86 -9.11
CA LEU A 188 -2.27 9.20 -8.58
C LEU A 188 -1.02 9.82 -7.92
N ALA A 189 -0.23 9.02 -7.21
CA ALA A 189 1.04 9.47 -6.64
C ALA A 189 2.02 9.91 -7.75
N ARG A 190 2.15 9.14 -8.83
CA ARG A 190 3.00 9.49 -9.98
C ARG A 190 2.54 10.77 -10.68
N GLU A 191 1.24 10.99 -10.82
CA GLU A 191 0.71 12.24 -11.40
C GLU A 191 1.05 13.49 -10.56
N LEU A 192 1.20 13.32 -9.24
CA LEU A 192 1.62 14.39 -8.31
C LEU A 192 3.13 14.42 -8.04
N GLU A 193 3.92 13.65 -8.81
CA GLU A 193 5.37 13.58 -8.64
C GLU A 193 5.80 13.14 -7.24
N LEU A 194 5.02 12.23 -6.63
CA LEU A 194 5.34 11.60 -5.36
C LEU A 194 6.02 10.25 -5.60
N GLU A 195 7.08 9.99 -4.85
CA GLU A 195 7.67 8.66 -4.79
C GLU A 195 6.72 7.73 -4.02
N TYR A 196 6.35 6.60 -4.60
CA TYR A 196 5.40 5.66 -4.01
C TYR A 196 5.99 4.25 -3.97
N GLN A 197 5.86 3.58 -2.83
CA GLN A 197 6.21 2.18 -2.69
C GLN A 197 5.15 1.43 -1.88
N SER A 198 4.66 0.33 -2.43
CA SER A 198 3.80 -0.61 -1.72
C SER A 198 4.65 -1.54 -0.86
N MET A 199 4.25 -1.72 0.39
CA MET A 199 4.74 -2.72 1.31
C MET A 199 3.62 -3.75 1.49
N ALA A 200 3.63 -4.77 0.65
CA ALA A 200 2.61 -5.81 0.67
C ALA A 200 3.01 -6.93 1.63
N MET A 201 2.05 -7.41 2.40
CA MET A 201 2.22 -8.55 3.29
C MET A 201 1.30 -9.67 2.81
N SER A 202 1.87 -10.81 2.48
CA SER A 202 1.12 -12.01 2.10
C SER A 202 0.32 -12.53 3.29
N THR A 203 -0.99 -12.68 3.12
CA THR A 203 -1.89 -13.19 4.15
C THR A 203 -2.39 -14.59 3.86
N ASP A 204 -2.39 -14.98 2.59
CA ASP A 204 -2.94 -16.24 2.08
C ASP A 204 -2.38 -16.55 0.69
N TYR A 205 -2.69 -17.74 0.14
CA TYR A 205 -2.30 -18.15 -1.20
C TYR A 205 -3.36 -17.87 -2.28
N ASP A 206 -4.34 -16.99 -2.00
CA ASP A 206 -5.50 -16.82 -2.86
C ASP A 206 -6.19 -18.18 -3.16
N CYS A 207 -7.25 -18.20 -3.96
CA CYS A 207 -8.06 -19.40 -4.18
C CYS A 207 -7.49 -20.40 -5.23
N TRP A 208 -6.29 -20.20 -5.73
CA TRP A 208 -5.65 -21.14 -6.68
C TRP A 208 -5.01 -22.34 -5.98
N HIS A 209 -4.61 -22.18 -4.70
CA HIS A 209 -3.89 -23.20 -3.96
C HIS A 209 -4.85 -24.32 -3.49
N GLU A 210 -4.51 -25.55 -3.81
CA GLU A 210 -5.44 -26.68 -3.61
C GLU A 210 -5.51 -27.20 -2.17
N SER A 211 -4.51 -26.87 -1.34
CA SER A 211 -4.43 -27.32 0.07
C SER A 211 -5.00 -26.33 1.07
N GLU A 212 -5.45 -25.16 0.61
CA GLU A 212 -5.95 -24.10 1.49
C GLU A 212 -7.49 -24.12 1.56
N GLU A 213 -8.01 -23.80 2.72
CA GLU A 213 -9.44 -23.51 2.91
C GLU A 213 -9.81 -22.23 2.12
N GLU A 214 -11.11 -22.03 1.89
CA GLU A 214 -11.57 -20.79 1.24
C GLU A 214 -11.05 -19.56 2.00
N VAL A 215 -10.49 -18.61 1.27
CA VAL A 215 -10.00 -17.34 1.83
C VAL A 215 -11.15 -16.59 2.47
N THR A 216 -11.09 -16.38 3.77
CA THR A 216 -12.07 -15.60 4.52
C THR A 216 -11.45 -14.36 5.13
N MET A 217 -12.29 -13.35 5.43
CA MET A 217 -11.83 -12.14 6.11
C MET A 217 -11.27 -12.44 7.50
N GLU A 218 -11.82 -13.44 8.20
CA GLU A 218 -11.37 -13.86 9.51
C GLU A 218 -9.93 -14.41 9.46
N MET A 219 -9.59 -15.21 8.45
CA MET A 219 -8.22 -15.72 8.22
C MET A 219 -7.26 -14.57 7.95
N ILE A 220 -7.65 -13.64 7.07
CA ILE A 220 -6.84 -12.46 6.74
C ILE A 220 -6.59 -11.62 8.00
N TYR A 221 -7.62 -11.32 8.80
CA TYR A 221 -7.46 -10.56 10.03
C TYR A 221 -6.56 -11.27 11.05
N ALA A 222 -6.67 -12.58 11.22
CA ALA A 222 -5.83 -13.34 12.14
C ALA A 222 -4.34 -13.27 11.75
N VAL A 223 -4.03 -13.39 10.45
CA VAL A 223 -2.66 -13.23 9.95
C VAL A 223 -2.19 -11.78 10.08
N MET A 224 -3.05 -10.80 9.77
CA MET A 224 -2.71 -9.37 9.92
C MET A 224 -2.44 -9.01 11.36
N GLU A 225 -3.29 -9.41 12.32
CA GLU A 225 -3.11 -9.13 13.74
C GLU A 225 -1.77 -9.66 14.25
N LYS A 226 -1.44 -10.90 13.87
CA LYS A 226 -0.14 -11.50 14.20
C LYS A 226 1.03 -10.73 13.61
N ASN A 227 0.86 -10.12 12.44
CA ASN A 227 1.94 -9.47 11.68
C ASN A 227 1.94 -7.93 11.77
N VAL A 228 0.92 -7.28 12.35
CA VAL A 228 0.89 -5.80 12.55
C VAL A 228 2.14 -5.32 13.27
N HIS A 229 2.62 -6.07 14.26
CA HIS A 229 3.86 -5.76 14.96
C HIS A 229 5.08 -5.75 14.02
N ASN A 230 5.18 -6.71 13.09
CA ASN A 230 6.26 -6.77 12.13
C ASN A 230 6.18 -5.61 11.12
N VAL A 231 4.96 -5.25 10.69
CA VAL A 231 4.73 -4.08 9.82
C VAL A 231 5.18 -2.80 10.50
N LYS A 232 4.79 -2.57 11.75
CA LYS A 232 5.22 -1.39 12.53
C LYS A 232 6.74 -1.35 12.68
N LYS A 233 7.38 -2.45 13.07
CA LYS A 233 8.84 -2.56 13.16
C LYS A 233 9.53 -2.27 11.83
N LEU A 234 8.99 -2.80 10.73
CA LEU A 234 9.56 -2.56 9.41
C LEU A 234 9.51 -1.08 9.05
N ILE A 235 8.37 -0.41 9.31
CA ILE A 235 8.22 1.03 9.09
C ILE A 235 9.23 1.83 9.93
N GLU A 236 9.34 1.54 11.23
CA GLU A 236 10.29 2.21 12.14
C GLU A 236 11.74 2.11 11.66
N HIS A 237 12.13 0.96 11.08
CA HIS A 237 13.48 0.75 10.56
C HIS A 237 13.67 1.35 9.14
N ALA A 238 12.63 1.33 8.31
CA ALA A 238 12.71 1.81 6.93
C ALA A 238 12.67 3.35 6.84
N ILE A 239 11.90 4.04 7.68
CA ILE A 239 11.74 5.50 7.62
C ILE A 239 13.09 6.24 7.70
N PRO A 240 14.01 5.93 8.65
CA PRO A 240 15.33 6.56 8.66
C PRO A 240 16.17 6.30 7.41
N LEU A 241 16.07 5.10 6.85
CA LEU A 241 16.78 4.74 5.62
C LEU A 241 16.23 5.51 4.42
N ILE A 242 14.90 5.61 4.30
CA ILE A 242 14.23 6.35 3.23
C ILE A 242 14.58 7.84 3.32
N SER A 243 14.49 8.42 4.51
CA SER A 243 14.83 9.84 4.72
C SER A 243 16.27 10.17 4.32
N LYS A 244 17.21 9.27 4.66
CA LYS A 244 18.63 9.46 4.37
C LYS A 244 18.98 9.22 2.90
N ASN A 245 18.40 8.20 2.28
CA ASN A 245 18.84 7.70 0.96
C ASN A 245 17.98 8.20 -0.20
N CYS A 246 16.74 8.62 0.07
CA CYS A 246 15.78 9.06 -0.93
C CYS A 246 15.37 10.53 -0.74
N GLY A 247 15.82 11.21 0.32
CA GLY A 247 15.60 12.64 0.51
C GLY A 247 16.15 13.42 -0.68
N LYS A 248 15.36 14.31 -1.28
CA LYS A 248 15.89 15.28 -2.25
C LYS A 248 16.76 16.25 -1.45
N GLU A 249 18.02 16.43 -1.89
CA GLU A 249 18.90 17.52 -1.45
C GLU A 249 18.26 18.89 -1.78
#